data_c06cab988dde49135152b5bc277c4744
#
_entry.id   c06cab988dde49135152b5bc277c4744
#
_cell.length_a   1.000
_cell.length_b   1.000
_cell.length_c   1.000
_cell.angle_alpha   90.00
_cell.angle_beta   90.00
_cell.angle_gamma   90.00
#
_symmetry.space_group_name_H-M   'P 1'
#
loop_
_entity.id
_entity.type
_entity.pdbx_description
1 polymer ?
#
loop_
_entity_poly.entity_id
_entity_poly.type
_entity_poly.pdbx_seq_one_letter_code
_entity_poly.pdbx_strand_id
1 'polypeptide(L)'
;RGELNIFAGGSGAGKSLFLQNLAVNWALAGLNVCYISFELSEQLTAMRLDAMMTNIPTKKVFPEIDNVEMKVKMLAKKSGNLQIKYLPSGSNVLDVRTYLKELEIKNKKKIDCILIDYLDLMMPKSKRISPADLFIKDKYVSEELRNLVVEKQCVLATASQLNRASVEEIEFDHSHISGGLSKIQTADNVIGIFTSRAMKERGRYQIQFMKTRSSSGVGQKVDLEFDVDSLRIRDLADDPEYKQFDKQRSTIYDSLKQTSKVSASDGTPKDARPDVPDPRKGDTVGKVKATVEGGKLRQLLNELHSDEEQ
;
A
#
# COMPACT_ATOMS: atom_id res chain seq x y z
N ARG A 1 1.26 1.56 -18.41
CA ARG A 1 2.70 1.61 -18.69
C ARG A 1 3.17 3.06 -18.71
N GLY A 2 4.44 3.30 -18.39
CA GLY A 2 4.98 4.66 -18.29
C GLY A 2 4.64 5.36 -16.97
N GLU A 3 4.24 4.63 -15.92
CA GLU A 3 3.84 5.19 -14.63
C GLU A 3 4.80 4.81 -13.51
N LEU A 4 5.06 5.79 -12.63
CA LEU A 4 5.80 5.64 -11.38
C LEU A 4 4.81 5.49 -10.22
N ASN A 5 4.88 4.34 -9.54
CA ASN A 5 4.04 4.01 -8.39
C ASN A 5 4.90 3.98 -7.12
N ILE A 6 4.54 4.75 -6.10
CA ILE A 6 5.24 4.79 -4.81
C ILE A 6 4.37 4.16 -3.72
N PHE A 7 4.94 3.18 -3.03
CA PHE A 7 4.35 2.54 -1.86
C PHE A 7 4.99 3.10 -0.60
N ALA A 8 4.24 3.88 0.15
CA ALA A 8 4.70 4.56 1.35
C ALA A 8 4.29 3.81 2.62
N GLY A 9 5.19 3.69 3.59
CA GLY A 9 4.89 3.01 4.84
C GLY A 9 5.94 3.26 5.92
N GLY A 10 5.57 3.10 7.18
CA GLY A 10 6.47 3.24 8.32
C GLY A 10 7.62 2.20 8.29
N SER A 11 8.62 2.40 9.15
CA SER A 11 9.65 1.39 9.34
C SER A 11 9.01 0.09 9.85
N GLY A 12 9.39 -1.04 9.25
CA GLY A 12 8.79 -2.34 9.58
C GLY A 12 7.33 -2.53 9.12
N ALA A 13 6.73 -1.61 8.37
CA ALA A 13 5.38 -1.78 7.82
C ALA A 13 5.27 -2.91 6.78
N GLY A 14 6.41 -3.43 6.30
CA GLY A 14 6.43 -4.52 5.31
C GLY A 14 6.49 -4.05 3.87
N LYS A 15 7.00 -2.84 3.60
CA LYS A 15 7.15 -2.29 2.24
C LYS A 15 7.84 -3.24 1.27
N SER A 16 9.00 -3.77 1.67
CA SER A 16 9.76 -4.76 0.88
C SER A 16 8.95 -6.02 0.61
N LEU A 17 8.22 -6.52 1.62
CA LEU A 17 7.35 -7.70 1.46
C LEU A 17 6.22 -7.42 0.49
N PHE A 18 5.64 -6.23 0.54
CA PHE A 18 4.58 -5.84 -0.39
C PHE A 18 5.10 -5.78 -1.84
N LEU A 19 6.25 -5.12 -2.06
CA LEU A 19 6.90 -5.09 -3.38
C LEU A 19 7.26 -6.49 -3.88
N GLN A 20 7.76 -7.38 -3.01
CA GLN A 20 8.06 -8.76 -3.34
C GLN A 20 6.80 -9.54 -3.76
N ASN A 21 5.67 -9.34 -3.06
CA ASN A 21 4.39 -9.92 -3.44
C ASN A 21 3.90 -9.39 -4.81
N LEU A 22 4.06 -8.09 -5.09
CA LEU A 22 3.77 -7.54 -6.43
C LEU A 22 4.65 -8.21 -7.50
N ALA A 23 5.95 -8.38 -7.23
CA ALA A 23 6.87 -9.04 -8.16
C ALA A 23 6.43 -10.48 -8.49
N VAL A 24 6.05 -11.25 -7.47
CA VAL A 24 5.53 -12.61 -7.63
C VAL A 24 4.22 -12.60 -8.42
N ASN A 25 3.26 -11.74 -8.07
CA ASN A 25 1.97 -11.67 -8.75
C ASN A 25 2.12 -11.32 -10.22
N TRP A 26 2.95 -10.33 -10.55
CA TRP A 26 3.19 -9.92 -11.93
C TRP A 26 3.93 -11.00 -12.73
N ALA A 27 4.91 -11.68 -12.13
CA ALA A 27 5.58 -12.80 -12.77
C ALA A 27 4.61 -13.96 -13.04
N LEU A 28 3.78 -14.34 -12.06
CA LEU A 28 2.75 -15.37 -12.23
C LEU A 28 1.70 -14.99 -13.27
N ALA A 29 1.44 -13.71 -13.47
CA ALA A 29 0.59 -13.20 -14.56
C ALA A 29 1.27 -13.21 -15.95
N GLY A 30 2.50 -13.71 -16.07
CA GLY A 30 3.24 -13.83 -17.32
C GLY A 30 4.09 -12.61 -17.70
N LEU A 31 4.21 -11.59 -16.82
CA LEU A 31 5.00 -10.39 -17.09
C LEU A 31 6.49 -10.63 -16.78
N ASN A 32 7.38 -9.97 -17.53
CA ASN A 32 8.82 -9.98 -17.27
C ASN A 32 9.14 -8.91 -16.21
N VAL A 33 9.57 -9.37 -15.06
CA VAL A 33 9.76 -8.55 -13.85
C VAL A 33 11.23 -8.46 -13.50
N CYS A 34 11.71 -7.26 -13.17
CA CYS A 34 13.01 -7.00 -12.59
C CYS A 34 12.84 -6.40 -11.20
N TYR A 35 13.30 -7.12 -10.17
CA TYR A 35 13.32 -6.67 -8.78
C TYR A 35 14.73 -6.23 -8.40
N ILE A 36 14.91 -4.96 -8.06
CA ILE A 36 16.20 -4.38 -7.67
C ILE A 36 16.13 -4.01 -6.19
N SER A 37 17.00 -4.63 -5.39
CA SER A 37 17.14 -4.35 -3.96
C SER A 37 18.38 -3.50 -3.69
N PHE A 38 18.23 -2.47 -2.87
CA PHE A 38 19.32 -1.66 -2.32
C PHE A 38 19.60 -1.98 -0.84
N GLU A 39 18.76 -2.84 -0.23
CA GLU A 39 18.83 -3.16 1.21
C GLU A 39 19.14 -4.64 1.44
N LEU A 40 18.43 -5.53 0.76
CA LEU A 40 18.52 -6.97 0.97
C LEU A 40 19.38 -7.66 -0.08
N SER A 41 20.17 -8.64 0.34
CA SER A 41 20.93 -9.49 -0.59
C SER A 41 20.02 -10.26 -1.56
N GLU A 42 20.57 -10.66 -2.71
CA GLU A 42 19.85 -11.48 -3.70
C GLU A 42 19.36 -12.80 -3.09
N GLN A 43 20.18 -13.43 -2.24
CA GLN A 43 19.84 -14.70 -1.60
C GLN A 43 18.66 -14.58 -0.64
N LEU A 44 18.64 -13.54 0.22
CA LEU A 44 17.54 -13.32 1.15
C LEU A 44 16.25 -12.94 0.41
N THR A 45 16.37 -12.15 -0.64
CA THR A 45 15.26 -11.80 -1.51
C THR A 45 14.70 -13.04 -2.21
N ALA A 46 15.57 -13.88 -2.79
CA ALA A 46 15.17 -15.12 -3.46
C ALA A 46 14.44 -16.07 -2.50
N MET A 47 15.00 -16.32 -1.30
CA MET A 47 14.36 -17.16 -0.28
C MET A 47 12.93 -16.69 0.06
N ARG A 48 12.72 -15.38 0.17
CA ARG A 48 11.38 -14.82 0.45
C ARG A 48 10.43 -15.00 -0.73
N LEU A 49 10.90 -14.76 -1.96
CA LEU A 49 10.12 -14.97 -3.17
C LEU A 49 9.75 -16.45 -3.36
N ASP A 50 10.66 -17.36 -3.06
CA ASP A 50 10.41 -18.80 -3.09
C ASP A 50 9.33 -19.21 -2.08
N ALA A 51 9.40 -18.68 -0.84
CA ALA A 51 8.37 -18.91 0.16
C ALA A 51 7.00 -18.41 -0.31
N MET A 52 6.95 -17.19 -0.88
CA MET A 52 5.72 -16.59 -1.41
C MET A 52 5.14 -17.37 -2.58
N MET A 53 5.99 -17.83 -3.52
CA MET A 53 5.56 -18.58 -4.70
C MET A 53 5.07 -19.99 -4.38
N THR A 54 5.71 -20.66 -3.42
CA THR A 54 5.44 -22.06 -3.10
C THR A 54 4.48 -22.27 -1.94
N ASN A 55 4.16 -21.19 -1.18
CA ASN A 55 3.45 -21.22 0.10
C ASN A 55 4.13 -22.14 1.13
N ILE A 56 5.46 -22.28 1.05
CA ILE A 56 6.26 -22.99 2.05
C ILE A 56 6.76 -21.95 3.06
N PRO A 57 6.61 -22.18 4.39
CA PRO A 57 7.13 -21.29 5.41
C PRO A 57 8.62 -20.97 5.21
N THR A 58 9.03 -19.73 5.41
CA THR A 58 10.41 -19.27 5.20
C THR A 58 11.45 -20.13 5.90
N LYS A 59 11.16 -20.58 7.13
CA LYS A 59 12.03 -21.49 7.91
C LYS A 59 12.17 -22.89 7.33
N LYS A 60 11.27 -23.27 6.42
CA LYS A 60 11.29 -24.59 5.74
C LYS A 60 11.85 -24.54 4.32
N VAL A 61 12.09 -23.35 3.75
CA VAL A 61 12.60 -23.22 2.38
C VAL A 61 13.91 -23.99 2.18
N PHE A 62 14.89 -23.82 3.07
CA PHE A 62 16.16 -24.56 2.98
C PHE A 62 16.02 -26.05 3.35
N PRO A 63 15.33 -26.45 4.42
CA PRO A 63 15.13 -27.86 4.72
C PRO A 63 14.37 -28.63 3.63
N GLU A 64 13.49 -27.98 2.90
CA GLU A 64 12.65 -28.58 1.84
C GLU A 64 13.07 -28.09 0.44
N ILE A 65 14.36 -27.85 0.21
CA ILE A 65 14.83 -27.19 -1.02
C ILE A 65 14.41 -27.94 -2.30
N ASP A 66 14.42 -29.27 -2.32
CA ASP A 66 14.01 -30.06 -3.47
C ASP A 66 12.51 -29.86 -3.79
N ASN A 67 11.66 -29.78 -2.77
CA ASN A 67 10.23 -29.52 -2.92
C ASN A 67 9.99 -28.09 -3.44
N VAL A 68 10.73 -27.12 -2.90
CA VAL A 68 10.70 -25.70 -3.34
C VAL A 68 11.11 -25.61 -4.81
N GLU A 69 12.25 -26.22 -5.20
CA GLU A 69 12.76 -26.20 -6.57
C GLU A 69 11.76 -26.82 -7.55
N MET A 70 11.18 -27.96 -7.20
CA MET A 70 10.15 -28.62 -8.02
C MET A 70 8.95 -27.70 -8.25
N LYS A 71 8.41 -27.10 -7.19
CA LYS A 71 7.25 -26.18 -7.29
C LYS A 71 7.58 -24.94 -8.11
N VAL A 72 8.74 -24.30 -7.87
CA VAL A 72 9.20 -23.14 -8.65
C VAL A 72 9.35 -23.49 -10.12
N LYS A 73 9.97 -24.64 -10.46
CA LYS A 73 10.08 -25.11 -11.84
C LYS A 73 8.72 -25.35 -12.52
N MET A 74 7.74 -25.84 -11.77
CA MET A 74 6.36 -26.01 -12.28
C MET A 74 5.71 -24.67 -12.58
N LEU A 75 5.84 -23.70 -11.68
CA LEU A 75 5.29 -22.35 -11.83
C LEU A 75 5.98 -21.59 -12.98
N ALA A 76 7.31 -21.73 -13.11
CA ALA A 76 8.11 -21.06 -14.13
C ALA A 76 7.70 -21.43 -15.57
N LYS A 77 7.06 -22.59 -15.80
CA LYS A 77 6.54 -22.97 -17.12
C LYS A 77 5.42 -22.06 -17.63
N LYS A 78 4.70 -21.42 -16.75
CA LYS A 78 3.52 -20.57 -17.06
C LYS A 78 3.73 -19.11 -16.70
N SER A 79 4.78 -18.77 -15.94
CA SER A 79 5.08 -17.43 -15.50
C SER A 79 5.97 -16.66 -16.48
N GLY A 80 6.00 -15.35 -16.34
CA GLY A 80 7.03 -14.50 -16.92
C GLY A 80 8.37 -14.66 -16.22
N ASN A 81 9.36 -13.94 -16.70
CA ASN A 81 10.70 -13.97 -16.10
C ASN A 81 10.75 -13.07 -14.87
N LEU A 82 11.24 -13.58 -13.74
CA LEU A 82 11.51 -12.81 -12.53
C LEU A 82 13.02 -12.78 -12.27
N GLN A 83 13.61 -11.60 -12.37
CA GLN A 83 15.03 -11.39 -12.14
C GLN A 83 15.24 -10.53 -10.90
N ILE A 84 16.15 -10.98 -10.03
CA ILE A 84 16.56 -10.28 -8.81
C ILE A 84 17.93 -9.68 -9.04
N LYS A 85 18.16 -8.46 -8.55
CA LYS A 85 19.45 -7.79 -8.54
C LYS A 85 19.66 -7.01 -7.25
N TYR A 86 20.79 -7.21 -6.62
CA TYR A 86 21.28 -6.32 -5.56
C TYR A 86 22.17 -5.24 -6.18
N LEU A 87 21.90 -3.99 -5.83
CA LEU A 87 22.79 -2.85 -6.08
C LEU A 87 23.13 -2.18 -4.74
N PRO A 88 24.37 -1.70 -4.56
CA PRO A 88 24.75 -1.05 -3.31
C PRO A 88 23.97 0.26 -3.11
N SER A 89 23.72 0.60 -1.85
CA SER A 89 23.17 1.92 -1.50
C SER A 89 24.05 3.03 -2.07
N GLY A 90 23.43 4.10 -2.59
CA GLY A 90 24.11 5.17 -3.29
C GLY A 90 24.23 4.99 -4.80
N SER A 91 23.84 3.84 -5.36
CA SER A 91 23.67 3.69 -6.81
C SER A 91 22.62 4.64 -7.35
N ASN A 92 22.71 4.98 -8.61
CA ASN A 92 21.82 5.95 -9.28
C ASN A 92 21.03 5.31 -10.41
N VAL A 93 20.18 6.08 -11.05
CA VAL A 93 19.31 5.58 -12.15
C VAL A 93 20.10 5.12 -13.39
N LEU A 94 21.35 5.60 -13.59
CA LEU A 94 22.18 5.10 -14.71
C LEU A 94 22.62 3.65 -14.45
N ASP A 95 22.96 3.31 -13.20
CA ASP A 95 23.34 1.94 -12.83
C ASP A 95 22.17 0.99 -13.08
N VAL A 96 20.95 1.40 -12.66
CA VAL A 96 19.72 0.69 -12.94
C VAL A 96 19.50 0.52 -14.46
N ARG A 97 19.62 1.62 -15.23
CA ARG A 97 19.42 1.61 -16.69
C ARG A 97 20.41 0.68 -17.39
N THR A 98 21.66 0.69 -16.99
CA THR A 98 22.71 -0.17 -17.55
C THR A 98 22.37 -1.63 -17.31
N TYR A 99 22.04 -1.99 -16.08
CA TYR A 99 21.65 -3.36 -15.75
C TYR A 99 20.41 -3.82 -16.53
N LEU A 100 19.37 -2.98 -16.65
CA LEU A 100 18.17 -3.30 -17.43
C LEU A 100 18.49 -3.56 -18.91
N LYS A 101 19.40 -2.77 -19.52
CA LYS A 101 19.85 -3.00 -20.90
C LYS A 101 20.57 -4.33 -21.06
N GLU A 102 21.50 -4.64 -20.18
CA GLU A 102 22.22 -5.92 -20.18
C GLU A 102 21.25 -7.09 -20.05
N LEU A 103 20.27 -6.98 -19.14
CA LEU A 103 19.26 -8.00 -18.92
C LEU A 103 18.38 -8.24 -20.14
N GLU A 104 17.92 -7.16 -20.81
CA GLU A 104 17.11 -7.23 -22.02
C GLU A 104 17.87 -7.87 -23.19
N ILE A 105 19.16 -7.53 -23.35
CA ILE A 105 20.03 -8.13 -24.37
C ILE A 105 20.23 -9.64 -24.09
N LYS A 106 20.56 -9.99 -22.84
CA LYS A 106 20.79 -11.37 -22.43
C LYS A 106 19.58 -12.26 -22.62
N ASN A 107 18.41 -11.77 -22.19
CA ASN A 107 17.18 -12.56 -22.21
C ASN A 107 16.39 -12.43 -23.51
N LYS A 108 16.76 -11.50 -24.40
CA LYS A 108 16.05 -11.16 -25.65
C LYS A 108 14.56 -10.85 -25.40
N LYS A 109 14.24 -10.32 -24.22
CA LYS A 109 12.89 -9.97 -23.78
C LYS A 109 12.89 -8.58 -23.17
N LYS A 110 11.84 -7.80 -23.44
CA LYS A 110 11.61 -6.52 -22.77
C LYS A 110 11.14 -6.74 -21.34
N ILE A 111 11.49 -5.80 -20.46
CA ILE A 111 11.03 -5.78 -19.08
C ILE A 111 9.69 -5.04 -19.04
N ASP A 112 8.68 -5.68 -18.48
CA ASP A 112 7.34 -5.10 -18.32
C ASP A 112 7.20 -4.33 -17.01
N CYS A 113 7.83 -4.84 -15.94
CA CYS A 113 7.72 -4.29 -14.59
C CYS A 113 9.08 -4.19 -13.92
N ILE A 114 9.34 -3.05 -13.28
CA ILE A 114 10.54 -2.79 -12.48
C ILE A 114 10.09 -2.53 -11.06
N LEU A 115 10.71 -3.19 -10.09
CA LEU A 115 10.51 -2.92 -8.67
C LEU A 115 11.84 -2.48 -8.06
N ILE A 116 11.81 -1.42 -7.27
CA ILE A 116 12.98 -0.82 -6.61
C ILE A 116 12.73 -0.77 -5.10
N ASP A 117 13.54 -1.50 -4.35
CA ASP A 117 13.44 -1.60 -2.90
C ASP A 117 14.71 -1.04 -2.23
N TYR A 118 14.74 0.25 -1.84
CA TYR A 118 13.76 1.30 -2.00
C TYR A 118 14.42 2.63 -2.43
N LEU A 119 13.61 3.55 -2.97
CA LEU A 119 14.04 4.82 -3.57
C LEU A 119 14.94 5.68 -2.68
N ASP A 120 14.68 5.71 -1.36
CA ASP A 120 15.40 6.61 -0.42
C ASP A 120 16.89 6.26 -0.28
N LEU A 121 17.31 5.04 -0.69
CA LEU A 121 18.71 4.60 -0.71
C LEU A 121 19.45 4.96 -2.00
N MET A 122 18.73 5.45 -3.02
CA MET A 122 19.32 5.87 -4.28
C MET A 122 19.91 7.27 -4.19
N MET A 123 20.87 7.55 -5.08
CA MET A 123 21.43 8.88 -5.27
C MET A 123 21.08 9.41 -6.66
N PRO A 124 20.90 10.73 -6.82
CA PRO A 124 20.67 11.31 -8.14
C PRO A 124 21.94 11.21 -9.00
N LYS A 125 21.77 11.23 -10.30
CA LYS A 125 22.86 11.25 -11.28
C LYS A 125 23.82 12.41 -11.07
N SER A 126 23.30 13.57 -10.63
CA SER A 126 24.12 14.76 -10.38
C SER A 126 24.84 14.66 -9.06
N LYS A 127 26.17 14.63 -9.10
CA LYS A 127 27.06 14.66 -7.92
C LYS A 127 27.07 16.01 -7.17
N ARG A 128 26.38 17.04 -7.69
CA ARG A 128 26.36 18.40 -7.10
C ARG A 128 25.36 18.54 -5.95
N ILE A 129 24.56 17.51 -5.69
CA ILE A 129 23.53 17.55 -4.64
C ILE A 129 24.12 16.95 -3.37
N SER A 130 24.04 17.71 -2.28
CA SER A 130 24.48 17.21 -0.98
C SER A 130 23.61 16.04 -0.53
N PRO A 131 24.20 14.92 -0.07
CA PRO A 131 23.44 13.84 0.54
C PRO A 131 22.61 14.26 1.76
N ALA A 132 22.97 15.39 2.39
CA ALA A 132 22.25 15.94 3.53
C ALA A 132 20.94 16.64 3.14
N ASP A 133 20.81 17.06 1.87
CA ASP A 133 19.58 17.66 1.36
C ASP A 133 18.64 16.59 0.80
N LEU A 134 17.98 15.87 1.70
CA LEU A 134 17.11 14.76 1.38
C LEU A 134 15.94 15.16 0.47
N PHE A 135 15.42 16.38 0.63
CA PHE A 135 14.28 16.84 -0.19
C PHE A 135 14.67 16.99 -1.66
N ILE A 136 15.81 17.66 -1.93
CA ILE A 136 16.32 17.86 -3.29
C ILE A 136 16.77 16.53 -3.89
N LYS A 137 17.47 15.70 -3.11
CA LYS A 137 17.90 14.36 -3.51
C LYS A 137 16.72 13.53 -4.00
N ASP A 138 15.68 13.41 -3.17
CA ASP A 138 14.52 12.57 -3.44
C ASP A 138 13.69 13.08 -4.62
N LYS A 139 13.61 14.40 -4.80
CA LYS A 139 12.99 15.01 -5.99
C LYS A 139 13.68 14.54 -7.27
N TYR A 140 15.01 14.72 -7.35
CA TYR A 140 15.74 14.35 -8.57
C TYR A 140 15.71 12.85 -8.85
N VAL A 141 15.88 12.01 -7.82
CA VAL A 141 15.77 10.55 -7.98
C VAL A 141 14.39 10.16 -8.53
N SER A 142 13.32 10.74 -7.97
CA SER A 142 11.95 10.46 -8.44
C SER A 142 11.72 10.90 -9.89
N GLU A 143 12.23 12.09 -10.27
CA GLU A 143 12.14 12.58 -11.65
C GLU A 143 12.95 11.70 -12.62
N GLU A 144 14.15 11.29 -12.23
CA GLU A 144 15.00 10.39 -13.03
C GLU A 144 14.37 9.01 -13.21
N LEU A 145 13.76 8.45 -12.15
CA LEU A 145 13.02 7.19 -12.24
C LEU A 145 11.79 7.32 -13.14
N ARG A 146 11.06 8.41 -13.02
CA ARG A 146 9.90 8.66 -13.88
C ARG A 146 10.30 8.77 -15.34
N ASN A 147 11.40 9.45 -15.66
CA ASN A 147 11.94 9.52 -17.01
C ASN A 147 12.34 8.13 -17.55
N LEU A 148 12.96 7.29 -16.70
CA LEU A 148 13.31 5.91 -17.04
C LEU A 148 12.08 5.09 -17.41
N VAL A 149 11.00 5.23 -16.66
CA VAL A 149 9.75 4.48 -16.86
C VAL A 149 9.06 4.88 -18.17
N VAL A 150 9.03 6.19 -18.47
CA VAL A 150 8.49 6.71 -19.73
C VAL A 150 9.34 6.23 -20.92
N GLU A 151 10.67 6.28 -20.81
CA GLU A 151 11.59 5.77 -21.85
C GLU A 151 11.38 4.26 -22.11
N LYS A 152 11.28 3.47 -21.04
CA LYS A 152 11.16 2.01 -21.14
C LYS A 152 9.74 1.53 -21.45
N GLN A 153 8.73 2.37 -21.30
CA GLN A 153 7.31 2.02 -21.46
C GLN A 153 6.89 0.81 -20.59
N CYS A 154 7.41 0.77 -19.37
CA CYS A 154 7.14 -0.26 -18.35
C CYS A 154 6.33 0.32 -17.17
N VAL A 155 6.03 -0.49 -16.18
CA VAL A 155 5.51 -0.07 -14.87
C VAL A 155 6.67 -0.08 -13.88
N LEU A 156 6.80 0.96 -13.05
CA LEU A 156 7.76 0.98 -11.94
C LEU A 156 7.02 1.10 -10.62
N ALA A 157 7.34 0.22 -9.69
CA ALA A 157 6.93 0.30 -8.30
C ALA A 157 8.16 0.48 -7.40
N THR A 158 8.10 1.43 -6.49
CA THR A 158 9.14 1.62 -5.48
C THR A 158 8.54 1.90 -4.12
N ALA A 159 9.33 1.69 -3.06
CA ALA A 159 8.92 2.02 -1.72
C ALA A 159 9.51 3.36 -1.26
N SER A 160 8.85 4.00 -0.32
CA SER A 160 9.35 5.18 0.40
C SER A 160 8.95 5.12 1.88
N GLN A 161 9.80 5.66 2.74
CA GLN A 161 9.56 5.66 4.17
C GLN A 161 8.65 6.81 4.57
N LEU A 162 7.69 6.53 5.47
CA LEU A 162 6.89 7.54 6.15
C LEU A 162 7.64 8.11 7.36
N ASN A 163 7.30 9.32 7.76
CA ASN A 163 7.80 9.95 8.97
C ASN A 163 7.39 9.15 10.22
N ARG A 164 8.20 9.22 11.29
CA ARG A 164 7.91 8.48 12.53
C ARG A 164 6.57 8.85 13.17
N ALA A 165 6.17 10.11 13.11
CA ALA A 165 4.89 10.60 13.65
C ALA A 165 3.65 9.94 13.01
N SER A 166 3.77 9.47 11.78
CA SER A 166 2.67 8.87 11.01
C SER A 166 2.46 7.38 11.27
N VAL A 167 3.34 6.73 12.03
CA VAL A 167 3.26 5.26 12.22
C VAL A 167 2.09 4.84 13.11
N GLU A 168 1.60 5.75 13.95
CA GLU A 168 0.52 5.50 14.92
C GLU A 168 -0.83 6.09 14.47
N GLU A 169 -0.85 6.86 13.37
CA GLU A 169 -2.07 7.48 12.88
C GLU A 169 -2.90 6.51 12.04
N ILE A 170 -4.23 6.59 12.18
CA ILE A 170 -5.20 5.74 11.48
C ILE A 170 -5.41 6.20 10.03
N GLU A 171 -5.05 7.44 9.72
CA GLU A 171 -5.15 8.02 8.39
C GLU A 171 -3.83 8.66 7.96
N PHE A 172 -3.41 8.37 6.73
CA PHE A 172 -2.22 8.99 6.15
C PHE A 172 -2.58 10.22 5.34
N ASP A 173 -1.86 11.32 5.61
CA ASP A 173 -1.84 12.51 4.78
C ASP A 173 -0.49 12.62 4.04
N HIS A 174 -0.45 13.48 3.02
CA HIS A 174 0.74 13.75 2.21
C HIS A 174 1.93 14.28 3.02
N SER A 175 1.68 14.92 4.18
CA SER A 175 2.70 15.41 5.10
C SER A 175 3.51 14.29 5.76
N HIS A 176 2.99 13.07 5.78
CA HIS A 176 3.57 11.91 6.46
C HIS A 176 4.70 11.22 5.70
N ILE A 177 4.90 11.54 4.42
CA ILE A 177 5.98 10.96 3.63
C ILE A 177 7.29 11.71 3.91
N SER A 178 8.32 10.98 4.34
CA SER A 178 9.67 11.53 4.56
C SER A 178 10.25 12.08 3.26
N GLY A 179 10.72 13.34 3.27
CA GLY A 179 11.10 14.01 2.03
C GLY A 179 9.92 14.41 1.12
N GLY A 180 8.78 14.15 1.52
CA GLY A 180 7.36 14.35 1.30
C GLY A 180 6.89 14.79 -0.07
N LEU A 181 6.56 16.06 -0.17
CA LEU A 181 5.84 16.65 -1.32
C LEU A 181 6.49 16.38 -2.68
N SER A 182 7.82 16.34 -2.76
CA SER A 182 8.52 16.16 -4.03
C SER A 182 8.30 14.79 -4.67
N LYS A 183 8.31 13.73 -3.86
CA LYS A 183 8.03 12.34 -4.32
C LYS A 183 6.59 12.20 -4.76
N ILE A 184 5.65 12.76 -3.96
CA ILE A 184 4.23 12.76 -4.26
C ILE A 184 3.94 13.50 -5.54
N GLN A 185 4.53 14.67 -5.74
CA GLN A 185 4.31 15.48 -6.96
C GLN A 185 4.76 14.73 -8.21
N THR A 186 5.90 14.05 -8.14
CA THR A 186 6.50 13.35 -9.29
C THR A 186 5.80 12.04 -9.61
N ALA A 187 5.36 11.28 -8.60
CA ALA A 187 4.70 9.99 -8.79
C ALA A 187 3.34 10.12 -9.50
N ASP A 188 3.01 9.13 -10.30
CA ASP A 188 1.69 9.01 -10.91
C ASP A 188 0.68 8.45 -9.90
N ASN A 189 1.08 7.46 -9.09
CA ASN A 189 0.27 6.91 -8.01
C ASN A 189 1.08 6.83 -6.72
N VAL A 190 0.43 7.12 -5.58
CA VAL A 190 0.99 6.97 -4.24
C VAL A 190 0.01 6.15 -3.40
N ILE A 191 0.49 5.06 -2.85
CA ILE A 191 -0.29 4.12 -2.05
C ILE A 191 0.36 3.98 -0.67
N GLY A 192 -0.38 4.28 0.39
CA GLY A 192 0.05 4.05 1.77
C GLY A 192 -0.10 2.58 2.15
N ILE A 193 0.94 1.99 2.76
CA ILE A 193 0.88 0.66 3.37
C ILE A 193 0.66 0.84 4.86
N PHE A 194 -0.40 0.24 5.36
CA PHE A 194 -0.90 0.43 6.70
C PHE A 194 -0.76 -0.86 7.51
N THR A 195 -0.07 -0.82 8.63
CA THR A 195 0.02 -1.98 9.53
C THR A 195 0.13 -1.51 10.98
N SER A 196 -0.95 -1.60 11.72
CA SER A 196 -0.92 -1.48 13.16
C SER A 196 -0.41 -2.79 13.81
N ARG A 197 -0.03 -2.73 15.09
CA ARG A 197 0.35 -3.93 15.85
C ARG A 197 -0.78 -4.97 15.86
N ALA A 198 -1.99 -4.53 16.13
CA ALA A 198 -3.17 -5.40 16.15
C ALA A 198 -3.48 -6.02 14.78
N MET A 199 -3.24 -5.29 13.69
CA MET A 199 -3.38 -5.84 12.33
C MET A 199 -2.35 -6.92 12.05
N LYS A 200 -1.07 -6.71 12.44
CA LYS A 200 -0.03 -7.73 12.29
C LYS A 200 -0.34 -9.01 13.04
N GLU A 201 -0.80 -8.90 14.29
CA GLU A 201 -1.18 -10.04 15.13
C GLU A 201 -2.32 -10.85 14.51
N ARG A 202 -3.20 -10.19 13.76
CA ARG A 202 -4.30 -10.82 13.01
C ARG A 202 -3.94 -11.20 11.57
N GLY A 203 -2.67 -11.07 11.15
CA GLY A 203 -2.26 -11.35 9.77
C GLY A 203 -2.93 -10.47 8.73
N ARG A 204 -3.19 -9.19 9.04
CA ARG A 204 -3.91 -8.28 8.14
C ARG A 204 -3.08 -7.08 7.76
N TYR A 205 -3.30 -6.62 6.53
CA TYR A 205 -2.78 -5.38 5.97
C TYR A 205 -3.91 -4.50 5.48
N GLN A 206 -3.67 -3.20 5.48
CA GLN A 206 -4.53 -2.25 4.80
C GLN A 206 -3.67 -1.34 3.92
N ILE A 207 -4.07 -1.12 2.70
CA ILE A 207 -3.51 -0.11 1.81
C ILE A 207 -4.51 1.01 1.59
N GLN A 208 -4.02 2.24 1.37
CA GLN A 208 -4.85 3.40 1.08
C GLN A 208 -4.31 4.13 -0.14
N PHE A 209 -5.17 4.46 -1.09
CA PHE A 209 -4.81 5.26 -2.25
C PHE A 209 -4.72 6.74 -1.84
N MET A 210 -3.50 7.28 -1.78
CA MET A 210 -3.24 8.67 -1.38
C MET A 210 -3.23 9.62 -2.58
N LYS A 211 -2.78 9.14 -3.74
CA LYS A 211 -2.77 9.87 -5.01
C LYS A 211 -2.93 8.91 -6.17
N THR A 212 -3.75 9.28 -7.14
CA THR A 212 -3.83 8.64 -8.45
C THR A 212 -3.99 9.72 -9.51
N ARG A 213 -3.34 9.57 -10.68
CA ARG A 213 -3.53 10.48 -11.83
C ARG A 213 -4.68 10.06 -12.71
N SER A 214 -4.92 8.77 -12.83
CA SER A 214 -5.81 8.18 -13.83
C SER A 214 -7.10 7.59 -13.26
N SER A 215 -7.32 7.68 -11.94
CA SER A 215 -8.52 7.15 -11.30
C SER A 215 -9.09 8.07 -10.23
N SER A 216 -10.37 7.87 -9.87
CA SER A 216 -11.07 8.60 -8.81
C SER A 216 -10.97 7.93 -7.43
N GLY A 217 -10.03 6.98 -7.26
CA GLY A 217 -9.95 6.13 -6.05
C GLY A 217 -9.18 6.73 -4.88
N VAL A 218 -8.85 8.04 -4.88
CA VAL A 218 -8.14 8.68 -3.77
C VAL A 218 -8.96 8.57 -2.48
N GLY A 219 -8.30 8.17 -1.38
CA GLY A 219 -8.92 7.91 -0.08
C GLY A 219 -9.47 6.50 0.09
N GLN A 220 -9.59 5.72 -0.98
CA GLN A 220 -10.05 4.33 -0.90
C GLN A 220 -9.05 3.48 -0.12
N LYS A 221 -9.57 2.69 0.83
CA LYS A 221 -8.83 1.71 1.61
C LYS A 221 -9.16 0.29 1.13
N VAL A 222 -8.15 -0.56 1.07
CA VAL A 222 -8.29 -1.97 0.70
C VAL A 222 -7.65 -2.79 1.81
N ASP A 223 -8.43 -3.70 2.36
CA ASP A 223 -7.98 -4.65 3.37
C ASP A 223 -7.41 -5.91 2.69
N LEU A 224 -6.28 -6.39 3.18
CA LEU A 224 -5.54 -7.54 2.65
C LEU A 224 -5.20 -8.50 3.78
N GLU A 225 -5.08 -9.78 3.45
CA GLU A 225 -4.57 -10.82 4.33
C GLU A 225 -3.06 -10.95 4.20
N PHE A 226 -2.36 -11.22 5.31
CA PHE A 226 -0.93 -11.48 5.35
C PHE A 226 -0.64 -12.79 6.07
N ASP A 227 -0.16 -13.77 5.33
CA ASP A 227 0.40 -15.00 5.89
C ASP A 227 1.85 -14.75 6.33
N VAL A 228 2.07 -14.73 7.65
CA VAL A 228 3.36 -14.45 8.26
C VAL A 228 4.39 -15.54 7.97
N ASP A 229 3.97 -16.79 7.82
CA ASP A 229 4.87 -17.93 7.62
C ASP A 229 5.45 -17.98 6.19
N SER A 230 4.60 -17.83 5.19
CA SER A 230 5.01 -17.81 3.78
C SER A 230 5.26 -16.39 3.24
N LEU A 231 5.05 -15.36 4.04
CA LEU A 231 5.14 -13.93 3.68
C LEU A 231 4.19 -13.53 2.54
N ARG A 232 3.12 -14.28 2.33
CA ARG A 232 2.17 -14.06 1.25
C ARG A 232 1.12 -13.03 1.64
N ILE A 233 0.89 -12.04 0.75
CA ILE A 233 -0.21 -11.08 0.84
C ILE A 233 -1.26 -11.48 -0.19
N ARG A 234 -2.54 -11.53 0.23
CA ARG A 234 -3.68 -11.95 -0.58
C ARG A 234 -4.86 -11.01 -0.41
N ASP A 235 -5.79 -11.10 -1.33
CA ASP A 235 -7.08 -10.42 -1.21
C ASP A 235 -7.96 -11.15 -0.17
N LEU A 236 -8.58 -10.37 0.73
CA LEU A 236 -9.56 -10.90 1.68
C LEU A 236 -10.82 -11.45 1.00
N ALA A 237 -11.08 -11.06 -0.26
CA ALA A 237 -12.23 -11.52 -1.03
C ALA A 237 -12.30 -13.04 -1.22
N ASP A 238 -11.19 -13.75 -1.04
CA ASP A 238 -11.12 -15.21 -1.13
C ASP A 238 -11.41 -15.92 0.20
N ASP A 239 -11.51 -15.17 1.31
CA ASP A 239 -11.90 -15.71 2.61
C ASP A 239 -13.43 -15.87 2.69
N PRO A 240 -13.98 -17.09 2.94
CA PRO A 240 -15.42 -17.30 3.10
C PRO A 240 -16.05 -16.49 4.23
N GLU A 241 -15.33 -16.28 5.35
CA GLU A 241 -15.79 -15.47 6.48
C GLU A 241 -15.87 -14.00 6.10
N TYR A 242 -14.90 -13.48 5.33
CA TYR A 242 -14.94 -12.10 4.87
C TYR A 242 -16.08 -11.83 3.88
N LYS A 243 -16.37 -12.78 2.99
CA LYS A 243 -17.53 -12.69 2.08
C LYS A 243 -18.86 -12.58 2.83
N GLN A 244 -18.96 -13.22 3.98
CA GLN A 244 -20.13 -13.15 4.85
C GLN A 244 -20.17 -11.80 5.60
N PHE A 245 -19.03 -11.31 6.07
CA PHE A 245 -18.89 -10.01 6.76
C PHE A 245 -19.13 -8.82 5.82
N ASP A 246 -18.63 -8.89 4.60
CA ASP A 246 -18.79 -7.84 3.59
C ASP A 246 -20.24 -7.75 3.08
N LYS A 247 -20.93 -8.88 2.96
CA LYS A 247 -22.37 -8.91 2.71
C LYS A 247 -23.18 -8.25 3.83
N GLN A 248 -22.85 -8.50 5.09
CA GLN A 248 -23.52 -7.85 6.23
C GLN A 248 -23.23 -6.34 6.28
N ARG A 249 -22.00 -5.94 6.00
CA ARG A 249 -21.56 -4.54 5.96
C ARG A 249 -22.22 -3.77 4.82
N SER A 250 -22.33 -4.35 3.62
CA SER A 250 -23.03 -3.75 2.49
C SER A 250 -24.52 -3.58 2.77
N THR A 251 -25.14 -4.57 3.40
CA THR A 251 -26.58 -4.52 3.78
C THR A 251 -26.82 -3.41 4.83
N ILE A 252 -25.93 -3.24 5.81
CA ILE A 252 -26.01 -2.15 6.81
C ILE A 252 -25.81 -0.80 6.14
N TYR A 253 -24.85 -0.69 5.22
CA TYR A 253 -24.57 0.55 4.50
C TYR A 253 -25.71 0.96 3.59
N ASP A 254 -26.36 0.01 2.92
CA ASP A 254 -27.53 0.24 2.08
C ASP A 254 -28.77 0.61 2.89
N SER A 255 -28.96 0.01 4.06
CA SER A 255 -30.03 0.39 4.98
C SER A 255 -29.82 1.78 5.56
N LEU A 256 -28.58 2.18 5.90
CA LEU A 256 -28.25 3.54 6.34
C LEU A 256 -28.44 4.57 5.22
N LYS A 257 -28.13 4.23 3.98
CA LYS A 257 -28.40 5.09 2.80
C LYS A 257 -29.90 5.23 2.52
N GLN A 258 -30.70 4.20 2.76
CA GLN A 258 -32.17 4.28 2.60
C GLN A 258 -32.80 5.12 3.69
N THR A 259 -32.37 5.00 4.94
CA THR A 259 -32.84 5.87 6.05
C THR A 259 -32.48 7.34 5.85
N SER A 260 -31.30 7.65 5.30
CA SER A 260 -30.92 9.04 4.99
C SER A 260 -31.69 9.63 3.79
N LYS A 261 -32.20 8.80 2.86
CA LYS A 261 -33.07 9.24 1.75
C LYS A 261 -34.51 9.47 2.18
N VAL A 262 -35.02 8.71 3.14
CA VAL A 262 -36.38 8.87 3.66
C VAL A 262 -36.52 10.16 4.48
N SER A 263 -35.47 10.56 5.19
CA SER A 263 -35.46 11.85 5.90
C SER A 263 -35.33 13.08 5.00
N ALA A 264 -34.99 12.90 3.72
CA ALA A 264 -34.85 13.99 2.75
C ALA A 264 -36.10 14.21 1.88
N SER A 265 -37.15 13.34 1.98
CA SER A 265 -38.35 13.40 1.16
C SER A 265 -39.59 14.00 1.84
N ASP A 266 -39.46 14.44 3.11
CA ASP A 266 -40.60 15.05 3.79
C ASP A 266 -40.25 16.46 4.19
N GLY A 267 -40.70 17.43 3.39
CA GLY A 267 -40.81 18.76 3.87
C GLY A 267 -40.43 19.93 2.99
N THR A 268 -41.29 20.54 2.36
CA THR A 268 -41.47 21.94 2.01
C THR A 268 -40.27 22.89 2.11
N PRO A 269 -40.04 23.70 1.08
CA PRO A 269 -39.04 24.77 1.12
C PRO A 269 -39.56 25.92 1.97
N LYS A 270 -38.90 26.28 3.03
CA LYS A 270 -39.01 27.62 3.64
C LYS A 270 -37.62 28.21 3.74
N ASP A 271 -37.45 29.29 3.02
CA ASP A 271 -36.41 30.29 3.21
C ASP A 271 -36.26 30.62 4.68
N ALA A 272 -35.17 30.17 5.31
CA ALA A 272 -34.62 30.80 6.50
C ALA A 272 -33.15 30.44 6.56
N ARG A 273 -32.30 31.37 6.17
CA ARG A 273 -30.87 31.31 6.53
C ARG A 273 -30.79 31.29 8.05
N PRO A 274 -30.10 30.36 8.69
CA PRO A 274 -29.82 30.47 10.10
C PRO A 274 -28.85 31.63 10.29
N ASP A 275 -29.26 32.58 11.17
CA ASP A 275 -28.43 33.66 11.67
C ASP A 275 -27.16 33.06 12.30
N VAL A 276 -26.01 33.38 11.73
CA VAL A 276 -24.72 33.13 12.35
C VAL A 276 -24.50 34.17 13.42
N PRO A 277 -24.35 33.80 14.71
CA PRO A 277 -24.10 34.78 15.78
C PRO A 277 -22.74 35.44 15.58
N ASP A 278 -22.74 36.78 15.64
CA ASP A 278 -21.52 37.61 15.62
C ASP A 278 -20.65 37.29 16.85
N PRO A 279 -19.39 36.84 16.68
CA PRO A 279 -18.52 36.46 17.79
C PRO A 279 -18.08 37.63 18.70
N ARG A 280 -18.59 38.86 18.47
CA ARG A 280 -18.24 40.07 19.23
C ARG A 280 -19.26 40.49 20.27
N LYS A 281 -20.37 39.77 20.45
CA LYS A 281 -21.30 40.00 21.53
C LYS A 281 -21.31 38.83 22.49
N GLY A 282 -20.58 38.95 23.58
CA GLY A 282 -20.69 38.04 24.71
C GLY A 282 -22.07 38.17 25.34
N ASP A 283 -22.74 37.00 25.47
CA ASP A 283 -23.57 36.72 26.66
C ASP A 283 -24.16 35.29 26.55
N THR A 284 -23.99 34.61 27.68
CA THR A 284 -24.75 33.47 28.21
C THR A 284 -24.86 32.19 27.40
N VAL A 285 -24.08 31.21 27.86
CA VAL A 285 -24.18 29.79 27.60
C VAL A 285 -25.58 29.24 27.85
N GLY A 286 -26.38 29.09 26.82
CA GLY A 286 -27.60 28.31 26.83
C GLY A 286 -27.31 26.83 26.75
N LYS A 287 -27.65 26.07 27.78
CA LYS A 287 -27.55 24.61 27.81
C LYS A 287 -28.39 23.99 26.69
N VAL A 288 -27.74 23.42 25.68
CA VAL A 288 -28.36 22.52 24.69
C VAL A 288 -28.66 21.20 25.39
N LYS A 289 -29.92 20.94 25.69
CA LYS A 289 -30.39 19.60 26.10
C LYS A 289 -30.39 18.69 24.85
N ALA A 290 -29.41 17.83 24.75
CA ALA A 290 -29.48 16.70 23.84
C ALA A 290 -30.43 15.65 24.47
N THR A 291 -31.64 15.58 23.98
CA THR A 291 -32.56 14.47 24.23
C THR A 291 -32.18 13.32 23.29
N VAL A 292 -31.20 12.54 23.67
CA VAL A 292 -31.02 11.19 23.12
C VAL A 292 -31.87 10.28 24.00
N GLU A 293 -32.84 9.60 23.41
CA GLU A 293 -33.61 8.56 24.10
C GLU A 293 -32.63 7.43 24.52
N GLY A 294 -32.15 7.51 25.76
CA GLY A 294 -31.18 6.58 26.34
C GLY A 294 -31.74 5.18 26.64
N GLY A 295 -32.99 4.89 26.26
CA GLY A 295 -33.63 3.59 26.48
C GLY A 295 -33.16 2.52 25.50
N LYS A 296 -33.05 2.84 24.23
CA LYS A 296 -32.65 1.85 23.19
C LYS A 296 -31.18 1.50 23.22
N LEU A 297 -30.32 2.43 23.59
CA LEU A 297 -28.88 2.18 23.69
C LEU A 297 -28.52 1.27 24.89
N ARG A 298 -29.26 1.39 26.01
CA ARG A 298 -29.11 0.49 27.16
C ARG A 298 -29.61 -0.91 26.90
N GLN A 299 -30.68 -1.12 26.10
CA GLN A 299 -31.13 -2.43 25.72
C GLN A 299 -30.10 -3.16 24.83
N LEU A 300 -29.55 -2.48 23.83
CA LEU A 300 -28.49 -3.05 22.95
C LEU A 300 -27.19 -3.39 23.71
N LEU A 301 -26.81 -2.59 24.70
CA LEU A 301 -25.66 -2.90 25.53
C LEU A 301 -25.88 -4.07 26.48
N ASN A 302 -27.10 -4.28 26.96
CA ASN A 302 -27.43 -5.43 27.80
C ASN A 302 -27.54 -6.73 27.00
N GLU A 303 -27.99 -6.68 25.76
CA GLU A 303 -28.01 -7.86 24.85
C GLU A 303 -26.60 -8.30 24.46
N LEU A 304 -25.65 -7.36 24.30
CA LEU A 304 -24.24 -7.67 24.03
C LEU A 304 -23.46 -8.26 25.21
N HIS A 305 -23.92 -8.02 26.45
CA HIS A 305 -23.25 -8.56 27.65
C HIS A 305 -23.84 -9.91 28.10
N SER A 306 -25.00 -10.31 27.59
CA SER A 306 -25.60 -11.63 27.90
C SER A 306 -25.06 -12.78 27.04
N ASP A 307 -24.35 -12.50 25.95
CA ASP A 307 -23.75 -13.49 25.07
C ASP A 307 -22.29 -13.85 25.44
N GLU A 308 -21.69 -13.17 26.45
CA GLU A 308 -20.32 -13.48 26.93
C GLU A 308 -20.29 -14.43 28.15
N GLU A 309 -21.42 -14.91 28.65
CA GLU A 309 -21.48 -15.84 29.82
C GLU A 309 -22.15 -17.20 29.51
N GLN A 310 -22.03 -17.73 28.28
CA GLN A 310 -22.36 -19.13 28.02
C GLN A 310 -21.23 -19.87 27.31
#